data_adfba1e0cd66f0be4e157f60b85821c1
#
_entry.id   adfba1e0cd66f0be4e157f60b85821c1
#
_cell.length_a   1.000
_cell.length_b   1.000
_cell.length_c   1.000
_cell.angle_alpha   90.00
_cell.angle_beta   90.00
_cell.angle_gamma   90.00
#
_symmetry.space_group_name_H-M   'P 1'
#
loop_
_entity.id
_entity.type
_entity.pdbx_description
1 polymer ?
#
loop_
_entity_poly.entity_id
_entity_poly.type
_entity_poly.pdbx_seq_one_letter_code
_entity_poly.pdbx_strand_id
1 'polypeptide(L)'
;MKPIVGICILYLLTLSCSTPKAIQLIKIAENEGKHYGPAEPSMAVSPLHPEWVVGGSILDRVHYSSDGGQTFGHTFLKSPLGVFGDPVLWADHLGNFYYVHLGTPGGGGRNTSRYLESLVIHQSIDGGKSWDEGTAIGTNPPKNQDKPWIASDPLNGDLVVTWTEFDKYASTQSTDKSRIRFSNSADQGKTWTQAITISDHEGDCLDDDYTPEGAVPAYGLHHQIYVVWAFDQKLWFDKSLDGGLTWLPRDQQIMDQIGGWSLDVPGLGRANGMPVTCTDLSINQYRGSIYVCWADLKNGEDNMDVWIMHSRDEGRTWSQRIKVNQDTGPRYQFLPWMSVDPATGYIYIVYYDRRNHADTQTDVVVATSKDGGNTFKEILLTGSTFTPPGNEVFFGDYNGISAANGIIRPIWTSYADKKLSVWTAIINEKGVKKNIVAKAKS
;
A
#
# COMPACT_ATOMS: atom_id res chain seq x y z
N MET A 1 -4.37 21.48 78.78
CA MET A 1 -3.87 20.75 77.63
C MET A 1 -5.06 20.28 76.80
N LYS A 2 -5.27 20.86 75.65
CA LYS A 2 -6.32 20.49 74.72
C LYS A 2 -5.70 19.63 73.65
N PRO A 3 -6.31 18.51 73.19
CA PRO A 3 -5.79 17.70 72.06
C PRO A 3 -6.13 18.35 70.73
N ILE A 4 -5.13 18.43 69.87
CA ILE A 4 -5.29 18.81 68.42
C ILE A 4 -5.64 17.55 67.68
N VAL A 5 -6.87 17.53 67.08
CA VAL A 5 -7.32 16.48 66.17
C VAL A 5 -6.88 16.90 64.75
N GLY A 6 -5.87 16.19 64.22
CA GLY A 6 -5.46 16.36 62.84
C GLY A 6 -6.41 15.61 61.90
N ILE A 7 -7.10 16.33 61.01
CA ILE A 7 -7.91 15.78 59.95
C ILE A 7 -6.99 15.45 58.76
N CYS A 8 -6.74 14.15 58.51
CA CYS A 8 -6.13 13.69 57.26
C CYS A 8 -7.17 13.68 56.15
N ILE A 9 -7.06 14.61 55.21
CA ILE A 9 -7.88 14.59 53.97
C ILE A 9 -7.20 13.63 52.98
N LEU A 10 -7.81 12.47 52.78
CA LEU A 10 -7.40 11.50 51.77
C LEU A 10 -7.94 11.93 50.39
N TYR A 11 -7.05 12.47 49.54
CA TYR A 11 -7.40 12.71 48.12
C TYR A 11 -7.48 11.37 47.38
N LEU A 12 -8.69 10.88 47.13
CA LEU A 12 -8.94 9.80 46.18
C LEU A 12 -8.80 10.35 44.76
N LEU A 13 -7.63 10.12 44.15
CA LEU A 13 -7.45 10.27 42.70
C LEU A 13 -8.28 9.19 42.02
N THR A 14 -9.48 9.51 41.53
CA THR A 14 -10.24 8.67 40.61
C THR A 14 -9.54 8.71 39.28
N LEU A 15 -8.70 7.71 39.00
CA LEU A 15 -8.28 7.40 37.65
C LEU A 15 -9.51 6.99 36.84
N SER A 16 -10.03 7.92 36.06
CA SER A 16 -11.07 7.64 35.04
C SER A 16 -10.42 6.76 33.99
N CYS A 17 -10.55 5.46 34.11
CA CYS A 17 -10.19 4.50 33.06
C CYS A 17 -11.28 4.59 31.99
N SER A 18 -11.13 5.52 31.03
CA SER A 18 -11.96 5.54 29.84
C SER A 18 -11.65 4.28 29.04
N THR A 19 -12.65 3.45 28.73
CA THR A 19 -12.51 2.35 27.79
C THR A 19 -11.97 2.92 26.48
N PRO A 20 -10.87 2.36 25.92
CA PRO A 20 -10.33 2.85 24.65
C PRO A 20 -11.43 2.77 23.57
N LYS A 21 -11.53 3.82 22.76
CA LYS A 21 -12.45 3.82 21.61
C LYS A 21 -12.12 2.64 20.72
N ALA A 22 -13.16 2.00 20.17
CA ALA A 22 -13.00 0.87 19.27
C ALA A 22 -12.23 1.25 17.98
N ILE A 23 -12.41 2.50 17.52
CA ILE A 23 -11.73 3.10 16.37
C ILE A 23 -11.35 4.53 16.75
N GLN A 24 -10.11 4.91 16.48
CA GLN A 24 -9.63 6.28 16.61
C GLN A 24 -9.02 6.72 15.28
N LEU A 25 -9.57 7.74 14.65
CA LEU A 25 -9.03 8.36 13.45
C LEU A 25 -7.98 9.41 13.83
N ILE A 26 -6.89 9.45 13.08
CA ILE A 26 -5.77 10.36 13.29
C ILE A 26 -5.42 11.01 11.95
N LYS A 27 -5.54 12.35 11.88
CA LYS A 27 -5.04 13.11 10.75
C LYS A 27 -3.51 13.19 10.86
N ILE A 28 -2.81 12.67 9.86
CA ILE A 28 -1.34 12.67 9.82
C ILE A 28 -0.84 13.94 9.14
N ALA A 29 -1.40 14.31 8.00
CA ALA A 29 -0.96 15.47 7.21
C ALA A 29 -2.13 16.15 6.53
N GLU A 30 -1.99 17.43 6.22
CA GLU A 30 -2.94 18.22 5.45
C GLU A 30 -2.18 19.15 4.50
N ASN A 31 -2.79 19.49 3.35
CA ASN A 31 -2.22 20.44 2.42
C ASN A 31 -2.18 21.85 3.05
N GLU A 32 -0.98 22.38 3.18
CA GLU A 32 -0.74 23.74 3.70
C GLU A 32 -0.71 24.81 2.60
N GLY A 33 -1.08 24.45 1.37
CA GLY A 33 -1.16 25.39 0.22
C GLY A 33 0.19 25.71 -0.45
N LYS A 34 1.29 25.15 0.05
CA LYS A 34 2.64 25.41 -0.48
C LYS A 34 3.29 24.24 -1.20
N HIS A 35 2.76 23.04 -1.01
CA HIS A 35 3.32 21.79 -1.53
C HIS A 35 2.24 21.00 -2.27
N TYR A 36 2.66 20.23 -3.26
CA TYR A 36 1.81 19.25 -3.93
C TYR A 36 1.43 18.12 -2.97
N GLY A 37 0.21 17.58 -3.08
CA GLY A 37 -0.31 16.58 -2.16
C GLY A 37 -0.80 17.16 -0.81
N PRO A 38 -0.84 16.37 0.29
CA PRO A 38 -0.42 14.97 0.38
C PRO A 38 -1.44 14.01 -0.26
N ALA A 39 -0.95 13.00 -0.96
CA ALA A 39 -1.71 11.90 -1.53
C ALA A 39 -0.79 10.67 -1.67
N GLU A 40 -1.27 9.57 -2.22
CA GLU A 40 -0.50 8.32 -2.40
C GLU A 40 0.21 7.88 -1.12
N PRO A 41 -0.52 7.66 -0.04
CA PRO A 41 0.11 7.34 1.21
C PRO A 41 0.51 5.86 1.28
N SER A 42 1.71 5.61 1.81
CA SER A 42 2.20 4.29 2.16
C SER A 42 2.58 4.23 3.63
N MET A 43 2.49 3.06 4.26
CA MET A 43 2.79 2.90 5.69
C MET A 43 3.42 1.56 6.00
N ALA A 44 4.38 1.56 6.92
CA ALA A 44 4.98 0.37 7.49
C ALA A 44 4.94 0.40 9.03
N VAL A 45 4.61 -0.74 9.62
CA VAL A 45 4.74 -1.01 11.07
C VAL A 45 5.94 -1.91 11.26
N SER A 46 6.85 -1.57 12.17
CA SER A 46 8.00 -2.42 12.46
C SER A 46 7.56 -3.74 13.10
N PRO A 47 7.94 -4.90 12.55
CA PRO A 47 7.66 -6.18 13.19
C PRO A 47 8.49 -6.39 14.48
N LEU A 48 9.65 -5.76 14.60
CA LEU A 48 10.52 -5.83 15.79
C LEU A 48 10.11 -4.82 16.85
N HIS A 49 9.73 -3.60 16.46
CA HIS A 49 9.34 -2.49 17.32
C HIS A 49 7.92 -2.03 16.95
N PRO A 50 6.84 -2.73 17.41
CA PRO A 50 5.47 -2.42 17.02
C PRO A 50 5.00 -0.99 17.36
N GLU A 51 5.69 -0.32 18.29
CA GLU A 51 5.50 1.10 18.60
C GLU A 51 6.03 2.03 17.50
N TRP A 52 6.91 1.55 16.60
CA TRP A 52 7.41 2.33 15.49
C TRP A 52 6.52 2.15 14.26
N VAL A 53 5.95 3.25 13.82
CA VAL A 53 5.09 3.32 12.63
C VAL A 53 5.60 4.45 11.75
N VAL A 54 5.88 4.15 10.47
CA VAL A 54 6.38 5.14 9.52
C VAL A 54 5.45 5.19 8.33
N GLY A 55 5.01 6.40 7.96
CA GLY A 55 4.23 6.67 6.75
C GLY A 55 4.97 7.60 5.79
N GLY A 56 4.62 7.53 4.53
CA GLY A 56 5.04 8.45 3.48
C GLY A 56 3.83 9.01 2.74
N SER A 57 3.98 10.17 2.13
CA SER A 57 3.02 10.71 1.17
C SER A 57 3.70 11.67 0.20
N ILE A 58 3.15 11.82 -1.00
CA ILE A 58 3.77 12.67 -2.03
C ILE A 58 3.96 14.12 -1.56
N LEU A 59 5.04 14.83 -2.02
CA LEU A 59 6.11 14.23 -2.85
C LEU A 59 7.16 13.54 -1.97
N ASP A 60 7.52 14.16 -0.83
CA ASP A 60 8.71 13.92 -0.02
C ASP A 60 8.42 13.83 1.48
N ARG A 61 7.15 13.70 1.87
CA ARG A 61 6.75 13.72 3.29
C ARG A 61 7.01 12.37 3.95
N VAL A 62 7.61 12.46 5.13
CA VAL A 62 7.78 11.35 6.06
C VAL A 62 7.02 11.64 7.34
N HIS A 63 6.28 10.65 7.81
CA HIS A 63 5.51 10.70 9.05
C HIS A 63 5.99 9.56 9.96
N TYR A 64 6.49 9.86 11.15
CA TYR A 64 7.03 8.84 12.05
C TYR A 64 6.37 8.89 13.43
N SER A 65 6.15 7.72 13.99
CA SER A 65 5.59 7.53 15.33
C SER A 65 6.43 6.57 16.14
N SER A 66 6.54 6.82 17.44
CA SER A 66 7.17 5.93 18.41
C SER A 66 6.21 5.49 19.54
N ASP A 67 4.91 5.68 19.33
CA ASP A 67 3.84 5.34 20.28
C ASP A 67 2.73 4.49 19.62
N GLY A 68 3.07 3.72 18.59
CA GLY A 68 2.16 2.86 17.86
C GLY A 68 1.20 3.63 16.96
N GLY A 69 1.55 4.82 16.50
CA GLY A 69 0.73 5.62 15.60
C GLY A 69 -0.31 6.48 16.30
N GLN A 70 -0.18 6.74 17.61
CA GLN A 70 -1.07 7.66 18.35
C GLN A 70 -0.74 9.12 18.03
N THR A 71 0.56 9.41 17.93
CA THR A 71 1.06 10.72 17.51
C THR A 71 2.13 10.57 16.43
N PHE A 72 2.27 11.59 15.57
CA PHE A 72 3.24 11.59 14.50
C PHE A 72 4.13 12.84 14.52
N GLY A 73 5.44 12.62 14.41
CA GLY A 73 6.39 13.62 13.97
C GLY A 73 6.50 13.64 12.45
N HIS A 74 7.01 14.72 11.88
CA HIS A 74 7.10 14.92 10.44
C HIS A 74 8.48 15.40 10.03
N THR A 75 8.93 14.93 8.88
CA THR A 75 10.13 15.42 8.20
C THR A 75 9.91 15.36 6.69
N PHE A 76 10.85 15.93 5.92
CA PHE A 76 10.87 15.86 4.47
C PHE A 76 12.10 15.11 4.04
N LEU A 77 11.90 14.12 3.17
CA LEU A 77 12.98 13.36 2.57
C LEU A 77 13.81 14.26 1.66
N LYS A 78 15.10 14.08 1.67
CA LYS A 78 16.04 14.83 0.81
C LYS A 78 16.98 13.85 0.15
N SER A 79 17.18 14.03 -1.16
CA SER A 79 18.12 13.23 -1.91
C SER A 79 18.80 14.07 -3.00
N PRO A 80 20.11 13.94 -3.22
CA PRO A 80 20.77 14.52 -4.38
C PRO A 80 20.25 13.96 -5.70
N LEU A 81 19.57 12.81 -5.65
CA LEU A 81 18.92 12.16 -6.78
C LEU A 81 17.52 12.72 -7.08
N GLY A 82 17.05 13.71 -6.30
CA GLY A 82 15.69 14.26 -6.35
C GLY A 82 14.66 13.34 -5.71
N VAL A 83 13.55 13.92 -5.25
CA VAL A 83 12.38 13.19 -4.73
C VAL A 83 11.17 13.63 -5.55
N PHE A 84 10.47 12.68 -6.20
CA PHE A 84 9.42 13.03 -7.16
C PHE A 84 8.07 12.35 -6.92
N GLY A 85 7.92 11.53 -5.91
CA GLY A 85 6.65 10.89 -5.58
C GLY A 85 6.70 9.37 -5.54
N ASP A 86 5.55 8.74 -5.58
CA ASP A 86 5.34 7.30 -5.43
C ASP A 86 6.01 6.72 -4.18
N PRO A 87 5.70 7.26 -2.99
CA PRO A 87 6.31 6.80 -1.75
C PRO A 87 5.89 5.38 -1.42
N VAL A 88 6.85 4.49 -1.22
CA VAL A 88 6.62 3.13 -0.76
C VAL A 88 7.42 2.89 0.51
N LEU A 89 6.72 2.58 1.60
CA LEU A 89 7.32 2.27 2.90
C LEU A 89 7.34 0.76 3.14
N TRP A 90 8.46 0.29 3.64
CA TRP A 90 8.64 -1.10 4.06
C TRP A 90 9.39 -1.16 5.39
N ALA A 91 9.09 -2.17 6.21
CA ALA A 91 9.87 -2.50 7.40
C ALA A 91 10.33 -3.96 7.33
N ASP A 92 11.62 -4.20 7.51
CA ASP A 92 12.17 -5.55 7.55
C ASP A 92 12.04 -6.21 8.93
N HIS A 93 12.38 -7.48 9.02
CA HIS A 93 12.33 -8.24 10.26
C HIS A 93 13.36 -7.79 11.32
N LEU A 94 14.36 -7.00 10.91
CA LEU A 94 15.38 -6.40 11.79
C LEU A 94 14.92 -5.06 12.38
N GLY A 95 13.78 -4.53 11.92
CA GLY A 95 13.21 -3.25 12.36
C GLY A 95 13.73 -2.04 11.60
N ASN A 96 14.49 -2.23 10.52
CA ASN A 96 14.87 -1.15 9.62
C ASN A 96 13.67 -0.73 8.78
N PHE A 97 13.59 0.56 8.47
CA PHE A 97 12.62 1.09 7.52
C PHE A 97 13.30 1.47 6.22
N TYR A 98 12.56 1.24 5.13
CA TYR A 98 12.96 1.62 3.78
C TYR A 98 11.90 2.51 3.16
N TYR A 99 12.35 3.56 2.48
CA TYR A 99 11.50 4.47 1.72
C TYR A 99 11.97 4.46 0.27
N VAL A 100 11.16 3.91 -0.62
CA VAL A 100 11.41 3.93 -2.06
C VAL A 100 10.57 5.03 -2.69
N HIS A 101 11.12 5.74 -3.67
CA HIS A 101 10.43 6.79 -4.40
C HIS A 101 11.02 6.99 -5.81
N LEU A 102 10.35 7.81 -6.62
CA LEU A 102 10.82 8.21 -7.93
C LEU A 102 11.91 9.27 -7.83
N GLY A 103 12.98 9.14 -8.62
CA GLY A 103 14.11 10.05 -8.67
C GLY A 103 14.08 10.92 -9.92
N THR A 104 14.15 12.25 -9.74
CA THR A 104 14.33 13.23 -10.82
C THR A 104 15.44 14.19 -10.41
N PRO A 105 16.72 13.85 -10.67
CA PRO A 105 17.85 14.65 -10.26
C PRO A 105 17.79 16.10 -10.80
N GLY A 106 18.00 17.06 -9.89
CA GLY A 106 17.87 18.48 -10.21
C GLY A 106 16.43 19.01 -10.19
N GLY A 107 15.45 18.16 -9.91
CA GLY A 107 14.03 18.51 -9.90
C GLY A 107 13.47 18.76 -11.31
N GLY A 108 12.23 19.22 -11.37
CA GLY A 108 11.54 19.55 -12.61
C GLY A 108 10.55 18.46 -13.03
N GLY A 109 9.78 18.75 -14.09
CA GLY A 109 8.74 17.87 -14.60
C GLY A 109 9.17 17.08 -15.84
N ARG A 110 8.20 16.58 -16.58
CA ARG A 110 8.36 15.73 -17.78
C ARG A 110 9.29 16.27 -18.88
N ASN A 111 9.58 17.57 -18.88
CA ASN A 111 10.43 18.21 -19.90
C ASN A 111 11.93 18.19 -19.56
N THR A 112 12.32 17.62 -18.42
CA THR A 112 13.73 17.46 -18.08
C THR A 112 14.29 16.18 -18.68
N SER A 113 15.55 16.17 -19.10
CA SER A 113 16.22 14.98 -19.66
C SER A 113 16.46 13.88 -18.63
N ARG A 114 16.27 14.19 -17.33
CA ARG A 114 16.47 13.27 -16.22
C ARG A 114 15.17 12.96 -15.46
N TYR A 115 14.04 13.14 -16.15
CA TYR A 115 12.72 12.87 -15.58
C TYR A 115 12.58 11.37 -15.29
N LEU A 116 12.22 11.01 -14.03
CA LEU A 116 12.09 9.63 -13.56
C LEU A 116 13.29 8.75 -13.96
N GLU A 117 14.52 9.30 -13.86
CA GLU A 117 15.75 8.64 -14.33
C GLU A 117 16.05 7.34 -13.55
N SER A 118 15.65 7.28 -12.30
CA SER A 118 15.87 6.14 -11.40
C SER A 118 14.79 6.05 -10.34
N LEU A 119 14.70 4.89 -9.69
CA LEU A 119 14.14 4.79 -8.35
C LEU A 119 15.21 5.15 -7.33
N VAL A 120 14.81 5.59 -6.16
CA VAL A 120 15.71 5.88 -5.04
C VAL A 120 15.20 5.19 -3.79
N ILE A 121 16.07 4.51 -3.07
CA ILE A 121 15.79 3.90 -1.78
C ILE A 121 16.60 4.57 -0.68
N HIS A 122 15.95 4.84 0.42
CA HIS A 122 16.55 5.31 1.67
C HIS A 122 16.35 4.31 2.78
N GLN A 123 17.32 4.22 3.71
CA GLN A 123 17.19 3.43 4.93
C GLN A 123 17.11 4.34 6.17
N SER A 124 16.27 3.94 7.12
CA SER A 124 16.21 4.48 8.48
C SER A 124 16.32 3.35 9.50
N ILE A 125 17.18 3.53 10.51
CA ILE A 125 17.38 2.58 11.60
C ILE A 125 16.89 3.12 12.95
N ASP A 126 16.20 4.27 12.95
CA ASP A 126 15.77 5.01 14.16
C ASP A 126 14.26 5.27 14.17
N GLY A 127 13.49 4.44 13.46
CA GLY A 127 12.03 4.55 13.39
C GLY A 127 11.54 5.68 12.49
N GLY A 128 12.26 6.01 11.42
CA GLY A 128 11.86 7.01 10.41
C GLY A 128 12.22 8.45 10.79
N LYS A 129 12.97 8.68 11.86
CA LYS A 129 13.37 10.02 12.30
C LYS A 129 14.46 10.62 11.43
N SER A 130 15.42 9.78 11.01
CA SER A 130 16.47 10.16 10.08
C SER A 130 16.64 9.11 8.98
N TRP A 131 17.15 9.54 7.84
CA TRP A 131 17.30 8.76 6.62
C TRP A 131 18.67 9.03 6.01
N ASP A 132 19.24 8.04 5.35
CA ASP A 132 20.47 8.19 4.56
C ASP A 132 20.25 9.08 3.32
N GLU A 133 21.29 9.30 2.51
CA GLU A 133 21.21 10.13 1.29
C GLU A 133 20.48 9.46 0.13
N GLY A 134 20.22 8.15 0.23
CA GLY A 134 19.54 7.34 -0.76
C GLY A 134 20.46 6.78 -1.84
N THR A 135 20.08 5.59 -2.31
CA THR A 135 20.77 4.83 -3.37
C THR A 135 19.87 4.71 -4.60
N ALA A 136 20.43 4.95 -5.78
CA ALA A 136 19.69 4.82 -7.04
C ALA A 136 19.53 3.35 -7.43
N ILE A 137 18.33 3.01 -7.96
CA ILE A 137 18.00 1.68 -8.50
C ILE A 137 17.51 1.87 -9.94
N GLY A 138 17.89 0.95 -10.83
CA GLY A 138 17.35 0.88 -12.19
C GLY A 138 17.71 2.06 -13.09
N THR A 139 18.73 2.87 -12.75
CA THR A 139 19.16 3.98 -13.57
C THR A 139 19.49 3.51 -14.98
N ASN A 140 18.72 3.96 -15.97
CA ASN A 140 18.83 3.51 -17.36
C ASN A 140 18.43 4.62 -18.35
N PRO A 141 19.14 5.78 -18.37
CA PRO A 141 18.77 6.87 -19.25
C PRO A 141 18.87 6.50 -20.73
N PRO A 142 17.98 6.99 -21.61
CA PRO A 142 16.96 7.98 -21.37
C PRO A 142 15.60 7.44 -20.88
N LYS A 143 15.54 6.20 -20.40
CA LYS A 143 14.30 5.55 -19.96
C LYS A 143 13.80 6.10 -18.62
N ASN A 144 12.50 5.93 -18.38
CA ASN A 144 11.83 6.43 -17.19
C ASN A 144 11.39 5.24 -16.30
N GLN A 145 11.50 5.41 -14.98
CA GLN A 145 11.17 4.40 -13.98
C GLN A 145 9.93 4.84 -13.19
N ASP A 146 8.94 3.96 -13.01
CA ASP A 146 7.67 4.31 -12.37
C ASP A 146 7.10 3.15 -11.54
N LYS A 147 6.20 3.44 -10.60
CA LYS A 147 5.44 2.49 -9.77
C LYS A 147 6.32 1.44 -9.07
N PRO A 148 7.32 1.85 -8.27
CA PRO A 148 8.16 0.90 -7.54
C PRO A 148 7.40 0.22 -6.40
N TRP A 149 7.72 -1.07 -6.16
CA TRP A 149 7.28 -1.79 -4.96
C TRP A 149 8.44 -2.60 -4.40
N ILE A 150 8.48 -2.74 -3.07
CA ILE A 150 9.58 -3.37 -2.34
C ILE A 150 9.09 -4.49 -1.44
N ALA A 151 9.89 -5.53 -1.27
CA ALA A 151 9.74 -6.54 -0.23
C ALA A 151 11.11 -6.93 0.34
N SER A 152 11.14 -7.50 1.55
CA SER A 152 12.34 -8.07 2.15
C SER A 152 12.17 -9.56 2.42
N ASP A 153 13.25 -10.30 2.23
CA ASP A 153 13.32 -11.72 2.59
C ASP A 153 13.21 -11.89 4.11
N PRO A 154 12.25 -12.69 4.60
CA PRO A 154 12.05 -12.89 6.04
C PRO A 154 13.19 -13.68 6.71
N LEU A 155 14.10 -14.31 5.95
CA LEU A 155 15.17 -15.14 6.48
C LEU A 155 16.50 -14.40 6.62
N ASN A 156 16.88 -13.61 5.63
CA ASN A 156 18.19 -12.94 5.60
C ASN A 156 18.12 -11.41 5.42
N GLY A 157 16.93 -10.85 5.14
CA GLY A 157 16.73 -9.41 4.97
C GLY A 157 17.13 -8.87 3.59
N ASP A 158 17.42 -9.72 2.61
CA ASP A 158 17.64 -9.28 1.23
C ASP A 158 16.41 -8.52 0.72
N LEU A 159 16.64 -7.44 -0.01
CA LEU A 159 15.60 -6.60 -0.55
C LEU A 159 15.38 -6.89 -2.02
N VAL A 160 14.14 -6.79 -2.47
CA VAL A 160 13.79 -6.77 -3.90
C VAL A 160 12.93 -5.55 -4.20
N VAL A 161 13.15 -4.98 -5.38
CA VAL A 161 12.30 -3.94 -5.95
C VAL A 161 11.87 -4.36 -7.34
N THR A 162 10.58 -4.20 -7.62
CA THR A 162 9.98 -4.35 -8.94
C THR A 162 9.31 -3.05 -9.34
N TRP A 163 9.27 -2.75 -10.64
CA TRP A 163 8.73 -1.50 -11.15
C TRP A 163 8.41 -1.58 -12.64
N THR A 164 7.72 -0.58 -13.17
CA THR A 164 7.53 -0.37 -14.59
C THR A 164 8.65 0.53 -15.15
N GLU A 165 9.35 0.06 -16.19
CA GLU A 165 10.29 0.87 -16.98
C GLU A 165 9.64 1.23 -18.31
N PHE A 166 9.63 2.50 -18.65
CA PHE A 166 9.21 3.03 -19.94
C PHE A 166 10.41 3.40 -20.80
N ASP A 167 10.39 3.09 -22.10
CA ASP A 167 11.36 3.65 -23.03
C ASP A 167 11.25 5.18 -23.05
N LYS A 168 10.00 5.68 -22.97
CA LYS A 168 9.70 7.11 -22.78
C LYS A 168 8.29 7.27 -22.22
N TYR A 169 8.17 7.76 -20.99
CA TYR A 169 6.89 7.97 -20.32
C TYR A 169 5.93 8.86 -21.12
N ALA A 170 4.69 8.42 -21.25
CA ALA A 170 3.62 9.06 -22.02
C ALA A 170 3.93 9.22 -23.53
N SER A 171 4.81 8.38 -24.09
CA SER A 171 5.05 8.34 -25.52
C SER A 171 3.91 7.66 -26.27
N THR A 172 3.47 8.28 -27.36
CA THR A 172 2.48 7.70 -28.29
C THR A 172 3.11 6.93 -29.46
N GLN A 173 4.45 6.81 -29.46
CA GLN A 173 5.18 6.06 -30.49
C GLN A 173 5.05 4.56 -30.24
N SER A 174 4.55 3.80 -31.20
CA SER A 174 4.36 2.35 -31.08
C SER A 174 5.66 1.55 -30.89
N THR A 175 6.81 2.16 -31.18
CA THR A 175 8.15 1.60 -31.00
C THR A 175 8.64 1.72 -29.57
N ASP A 176 8.13 2.69 -28.81
CA ASP A 176 8.47 2.85 -27.39
C ASP A 176 7.68 1.82 -26.57
N LYS A 177 8.37 1.13 -25.66
CA LYS A 177 7.84 0.01 -24.89
C LYS A 177 7.96 0.23 -23.39
N SER A 178 7.07 -0.42 -22.66
CA SER A 178 7.13 -0.55 -21.21
C SER A 178 7.28 -2.03 -20.81
N ARG A 179 7.83 -2.28 -19.64
CA ARG A 179 8.10 -3.62 -19.10
C ARG A 179 8.23 -3.64 -17.60
N ILE A 180 7.98 -4.79 -16.98
CA ILE A 180 8.27 -4.98 -15.56
C ILE A 180 9.73 -5.32 -15.36
N ARG A 181 10.37 -4.56 -14.45
CA ARG A 181 11.77 -4.72 -14.08
C ARG A 181 11.89 -5.25 -12.65
N PHE A 182 13.04 -5.85 -12.39
CA PHE A 182 13.41 -6.41 -11.10
C PHE A 182 14.89 -6.12 -10.80
N SER A 183 15.17 -5.85 -9.53
CA SER A 183 16.52 -5.80 -8.96
C SER A 183 16.50 -6.22 -7.50
N ASN A 184 17.60 -6.77 -6.99
CA ASN A 184 17.74 -7.15 -5.58
C ASN A 184 19.03 -6.60 -4.96
N SER A 185 19.02 -6.52 -3.62
CA SER A 185 20.13 -6.08 -2.78
C SER A 185 20.30 -7.05 -1.62
N ALA A 186 21.55 -7.50 -1.40
CA ALA A 186 21.94 -8.37 -0.29
C ALA A 186 22.66 -7.62 0.85
N ASP A 187 22.68 -6.29 0.80
CA ASP A 187 23.40 -5.43 1.75
C ASP A 187 22.55 -4.27 2.29
N GLN A 188 21.24 -4.54 2.47
CA GLN A 188 20.27 -3.60 3.02
C GLN A 188 20.10 -2.33 2.16
N GLY A 189 20.11 -2.48 0.84
CA GLY A 189 19.84 -1.41 -0.12
C GLY A 189 21.02 -0.52 -0.48
N LYS A 190 22.24 -0.86 -0.04
CA LYS A 190 23.45 -0.08 -0.34
C LYS A 190 23.93 -0.30 -1.76
N THR A 191 23.84 -1.54 -2.26
CA THR A 191 24.13 -1.89 -3.66
C THR A 191 23.03 -2.76 -4.24
N TRP A 192 22.82 -2.68 -5.54
CA TRP A 192 21.76 -3.36 -6.27
C TRP A 192 22.31 -4.11 -7.47
N THR A 193 21.71 -5.26 -7.77
CA THR A 193 22.04 -6.00 -8.99
C THR A 193 21.62 -5.20 -10.22
N GLN A 194 22.24 -5.50 -11.35
CA GLN A 194 21.78 -4.97 -12.63
C GLN A 194 20.31 -5.37 -12.84
N ALA A 195 19.46 -4.39 -13.15
CA ALA A 195 18.05 -4.62 -13.38
C ALA A 195 17.80 -5.57 -14.58
N ILE A 196 16.93 -6.55 -14.38
CA ILE A 196 16.49 -7.47 -15.44
C ILE A 196 15.00 -7.23 -15.76
N THR A 197 14.56 -7.59 -16.96
CA THR A 197 13.14 -7.67 -17.32
C THR A 197 12.60 -9.01 -16.87
N ILE A 198 11.47 -9.01 -16.19
CA ILE A 198 10.78 -10.24 -15.78
C ILE A 198 9.46 -10.45 -16.52
N SER A 199 8.87 -9.41 -17.15
CA SER A 199 7.66 -9.59 -17.98
C SER A 199 8.02 -10.12 -19.36
N ASP A 200 7.31 -11.15 -19.85
CA ASP A 200 7.40 -11.67 -21.22
C ASP A 200 6.77 -10.74 -22.26
N HIS A 201 5.77 -9.95 -21.81
CA HIS A 201 5.03 -9.03 -22.65
C HIS A 201 5.53 -7.60 -22.42
N GLU A 202 5.79 -6.89 -23.53
CA GLU A 202 6.06 -5.46 -23.53
C GLU A 202 4.78 -4.71 -23.86
N GLY A 203 4.51 -3.65 -23.10
CA GLY A 203 3.37 -2.77 -23.31
C GLY A 203 3.71 -1.51 -24.08
N ASP A 204 2.75 -0.60 -24.14
CA ASP A 204 2.98 0.77 -24.60
C ASP A 204 3.49 1.67 -23.47
N CYS A 205 3.59 2.96 -23.72
CA CYS A 205 4.10 3.93 -22.75
C CYS A 205 3.03 4.94 -22.29
N LEU A 206 1.75 4.58 -22.33
CA LEU A 206 0.65 5.51 -22.06
C LEU A 206 0.19 5.51 -20.60
N ASP A 207 0.69 4.57 -19.78
CA ASP A 207 0.30 4.39 -18.38
C ASP A 207 -1.21 4.09 -18.27
N ASP A 208 -1.64 3.10 -19.08
CA ASP A 208 -3.02 2.61 -19.17
C ASP A 208 -3.10 1.08 -19.29
N ASP A 209 -4.23 0.53 -19.77
CA ASP A 209 -4.50 -0.91 -19.83
C ASP A 209 -3.46 -1.72 -20.61
N TYR A 210 -2.76 -1.10 -21.56
CA TYR A 210 -1.72 -1.73 -22.38
C TYR A 210 -0.30 -1.44 -21.89
N THR A 211 -0.17 -0.90 -20.69
CA THR A 211 1.10 -0.77 -19.97
C THR A 211 1.15 -1.83 -18.87
N PRO A 212 2.18 -2.70 -18.75
CA PRO A 212 2.32 -3.57 -17.58
C PRO A 212 2.62 -2.73 -16.34
N GLU A 213 1.74 -2.79 -15.34
CA GLU A 213 1.73 -1.90 -14.18
C GLU A 213 1.44 -2.61 -12.86
N GLY A 214 1.87 -1.98 -11.75
CA GLY A 214 1.51 -2.40 -10.40
C GLY A 214 2.13 -3.71 -9.97
N ALA A 215 3.38 -3.97 -10.35
CA ALA A 215 4.10 -5.19 -10.01
C ALA A 215 4.51 -5.20 -8.53
N VAL A 216 3.66 -5.74 -7.64
CA VAL A 216 3.93 -5.81 -6.20
C VAL A 216 4.62 -7.15 -5.87
N PRO A 217 5.88 -7.14 -5.36
CA PRO A 217 6.59 -8.36 -5.02
C PRO A 217 6.22 -8.85 -3.61
N ALA A 218 6.29 -10.17 -3.40
CA ALA A 218 6.20 -10.78 -2.08
C ALA A 218 7.19 -11.93 -1.94
N TYR A 219 7.88 -12.01 -0.81
CA TYR A 219 8.74 -13.15 -0.50
C TYR A 219 7.93 -14.33 0.05
N GLY A 220 8.33 -15.54 -0.35
CA GLY A 220 7.88 -16.79 0.24
C GLY A 220 8.72 -17.19 1.47
N LEU A 221 8.59 -18.46 1.87
CA LEU A 221 9.21 -19.01 3.09
C LEU A 221 10.68 -19.37 2.93
N HIS A 222 11.16 -19.57 1.70
CA HIS A 222 12.50 -20.10 1.38
C HIS A 222 13.12 -19.36 0.20
N HIS A 223 13.22 -18.03 0.31
CA HIS A 223 13.75 -17.12 -0.71
C HIS A 223 12.97 -17.06 -2.03
N GLN A 224 11.78 -17.69 -2.11
CA GLN A 224 10.93 -17.52 -3.29
C GLN A 224 10.46 -16.07 -3.40
N ILE A 225 10.33 -15.59 -4.63
CA ILE A 225 9.79 -14.28 -4.95
C ILE A 225 8.57 -14.49 -5.86
N TYR A 226 7.46 -13.85 -5.55
CA TYR A 226 6.21 -13.88 -6.29
C TYR A 226 5.87 -12.46 -6.70
N VAL A 227 5.52 -12.26 -7.98
CA VAL A 227 5.15 -10.95 -8.50
C VAL A 227 3.88 -11.07 -9.32
N VAL A 228 2.90 -10.19 -9.06
CA VAL A 228 1.69 -10.06 -9.89
C VAL A 228 1.60 -8.64 -10.39
N TRP A 229 1.19 -8.44 -11.63
CA TRP A 229 0.95 -7.15 -12.24
C TRP A 229 -0.28 -7.18 -13.16
N ALA A 230 -0.81 -6.01 -13.48
CA ALA A 230 -1.90 -5.82 -14.44
C ALA A 230 -1.33 -5.54 -15.83
N PHE A 231 -1.91 -6.14 -16.87
CA PHE A 231 -1.62 -5.87 -18.27
C PHE A 231 -2.70 -6.45 -19.18
N ASP A 232 -3.18 -5.66 -20.14
CA ASP A 232 -4.16 -6.07 -21.15
C ASP A 232 -5.39 -6.75 -20.53
N GLN A 233 -6.00 -6.09 -19.53
CA GLN A 233 -7.17 -6.57 -18.79
C GLN A 233 -6.98 -7.97 -18.15
N LYS A 234 -5.78 -8.29 -17.75
CA LYS A 234 -5.41 -9.55 -17.11
C LYS A 234 -4.46 -9.32 -15.95
N LEU A 235 -4.49 -10.23 -14.99
CA LEU A 235 -3.46 -10.35 -13.97
C LEU A 235 -2.45 -11.40 -14.41
N TRP A 236 -1.20 -10.98 -14.49
CA TRP A 236 -0.04 -11.80 -14.84
C TRP A 236 0.78 -12.11 -13.62
N PHE A 237 1.35 -13.29 -13.58
CA PHE A 237 2.14 -13.79 -12.46
C PHE A 237 3.46 -14.35 -12.96
N ASP A 238 4.54 -13.99 -12.28
CA ASP A 238 5.84 -14.63 -12.40
C ASP A 238 6.42 -14.94 -11.02
N LYS A 239 7.35 -15.87 -10.95
CA LYS A 239 8.04 -16.26 -9.72
C LYS A 239 9.46 -16.69 -9.95
N SER A 240 10.28 -16.43 -8.94
CA SER A 240 11.59 -17.04 -8.77
C SER A 240 11.58 -17.97 -7.55
N LEU A 241 12.25 -19.11 -7.65
CA LEU A 241 12.42 -20.06 -6.55
C LEU A 241 13.84 -20.04 -5.94
N ASP A 242 14.71 -19.16 -6.46
CA ASP A 242 16.13 -19.11 -6.16
C ASP A 242 16.64 -17.67 -5.88
N GLY A 243 15.78 -16.84 -5.28
CA GLY A 243 16.14 -15.47 -4.87
C GLY A 243 16.28 -14.47 -6.02
N GLY A 244 15.59 -14.70 -7.15
CA GLY A 244 15.60 -13.81 -8.30
C GLY A 244 16.64 -14.15 -9.37
N LEU A 245 17.35 -15.29 -9.24
CA LEU A 245 18.34 -15.72 -10.23
C LEU A 245 17.70 -16.26 -11.50
N THR A 246 16.62 -17.03 -11.34
CA THR A 246 15.83 -17.55 -12.47
C THR A 246 14.35 -17.30 -12.25
N TRP A 247 13.62 -17.14 -13.36
CA TRP A 247 12.19 -16.84 -13.38
C TRP A 247 11.47 -17.89 -14.24
N LEU A 248 10.14 -17.90 -14.22
CA LEU A 248 9.37 -18.81 -15.07
C LEU A 248 9.76 -18.60 -16.53
N PRO A 249 9.78 -19.68 -17.35
CA PRO A 249 10.06 -19.55 -18.79
C PRO A 249 8.94 -18.82 -19.54
N ARG A 250 7.76 -18.65 -18.93
CA ARG A 250 6.61 -17.91 -19.42
C ARG A 250 5.78 -17.40 -18.25
N ASP A 251 5.36 -16.12 -18.32
CA ASP A 251 4.39 -15.53 -17.42
C ASP A 251 3.08 -16.30 -17.44
N GLN A 252 2.44 -16.41 -16.28
CA GLN A 252 1.15 -17.06 -16.14
C GLN A 252 0.04 -16.02 -16.08
N GLN A 253 -0.92 -16.07 -17.01
CA GLN A 253 -2.20 -15.39 -16.81
C GLN A 253 -2.97 -16.13 -15.70
N ILE A 254 -3.20 -15.45 -14.57
CA ILE A 254 -3.87 -16.06 -13.41
C ILE A 254 -5.34 -15.65 -13.26
N MET A 255 -5.74 -14.51 -13.84
CA MET A 255 -7.12 -14.02 -13.79
C MET A 255 -7.39 -13.02 -14.90
N ASP A 256 -8.64 -12.95 -15.39
CA ASP A 256 -9.13 -11.82 -16.17
C ASP A 256 -9.48 -10.68 -15.21
N GLN A 257 -9.02 -9.47 -15.50
CA GLN A 257 -9.32 -8.24 -14.78
C GLN A 257 -10.28 -7.40 -15.62
N ILE A 258 -11.54 -7.42 -15.28
CA ILE A 258 -12.58 -6.74 -16.07
C ILE A 258 -12.52 -5.24 -15.82
N GLY A 259 -12.30 -4.46 -16.89
CA GLY A 259 -12.07 -3.01 -16.82
C GLY A 259 -10.58 -2.63 -16.80
N GLY A 260 -9.68 -3.61 -16.61
CA GLY A 260 -8.23 -3.41 -16.71
C GLY A 260 -7.61 -2.60 -15.61
N TRP A 261 -6.52 -1.92 -15.98
CA TRP A 261 -5.78 -1.02 -15.11
C TRP A 261 -6.52 0.31 -14.91
N SER A 262 -6.95 0.94 -16.02
CA SER A 262 -7.58 2.26 -16.00
C SER A 262 -9.07 2.15 -15.69
N LEU A 263 -9.45 2.42 -14.44
CA LEU A 263 -10.82 2.34 -13.95
C LEU A 263 -11.45 3.73 -13.83
N ASP A 264 -12.69 3.88 -14.32
CA ASP A 264 -13.47 5.12 -14.15
C ASP A 264 -14.28 5.05 -12.84
N VAL A 265 -13.97 5.97 -11.94
CA VAL A 265 -14.69 6.14 -10.67
C VAL A 265 -15.26 7.55 -10.63
N PRO A 266 -16.60 7.74 -10.66
CA PRO A 266 -17.20 9.07 -10.68
C PRO A 266 -16.65 10.00 -9.60
N GLY A 267 -16.22 11.22 -9.99
CA GLY A 267 -15.65 12.21 -9.08
C GLY A 267 -14.19 12.00 -8.69
N LEU A 268 -13.51 11.02 -9.30
CA LEU A 268 -12.05 10.90 -9.28
C LEU A 268 -11.52 11.10 -10.69
N GLY A 269 -10.39 11.81 -10.83
CA GLY A 269 -9.73 12.01 -12.11
C GLY A 269 -8.96 10.79 -12.60
N ARG A 270 -8.65 9.86 -11.69
CA ARG A 270 -7.89 8.66 -11.96
C ARG A 270 -8.17 7.62 -10.86
N ALA A 271 -8.37 6.38 -11.24
CA ALA A 271 -8.37 5.21 -10.39
C ALA A 271 -7.78 4.04 -11.17
N ASN A 272 -7.29 3.03 -10.48
CA ASN A 272 -6.67 1.87 -11.10
C ASN A 272 -7.08 0.56 -10.44
N GLY A 273 -6.84 -0.54 -11.14
CA GLY A 273 -7.06 -1.90 -10.70
C GLY A 273 -5.80 -2.60 -10.19
N MET A 274 -4.83 -1.87 -9.62
CA MET A 274 -3.55 -2.40 -9.17
C MET A 274 -3.71 -3.68 -8.33
N PRO A 275 -3.07 -4.80 -8.72
CA PRO A 275 -3.03 -5.99 -7.90
C PRO A 275 -2.00 -5.84 -6.76
N VAL A 276 -2.37 -6.28 -5.57
CA VAL A 276 -1.47 -6.31 -4.41
C VAL A 276 -1.18 -7.76 -4.04
N THR A 277 0.09 -8.16 -4.09
CA THR A 277 0.55 -9.50 -3.74
C THR A 277 1.05 -9.52 -2.30
N CYS A 278 0.63 -10.51 -1.51
CA CYS A 278 1.16 -10.79 -0.17
C CYS A 278 1.33 -12.29 0.03
N THR A 279 2.16 -12.67 1.01
CA THR A 279 2.33 -14.06 1.44
C THR A 279 2.02 -14.21 2.92
N ASP A 280 1.55 -15.38 3.32
CA ASP A 280 1.41 -15.76 4.73
C ASP A 280 2.74 -16.31 5.27
N LEU A 281 3.47 -15.49 5.98
CA LEU A 281 4.73 -15.86 6.63
C LEU A 281 4.53 -16.36 8.07
N SER A 282 3.30 -16.41 8.56
CA SER A 282 2.95 -16.84 9.92
C SER A 282 3.17 -18.34 10.15
N ILE A 283 2.87 -18.81 11.35
CA ILE A 283 2.94 -20.22 11.70
C ILE A 283 1.57 -20.94 11.66
N ASN A 284 0.54 -20.27 11.13
CA ASN A 284 -0.81 -20.83 11.06
C ASN A 284 -0.94 -21.88 9.92
N GLN A 285 -2.14 -22.46 9.78
CA GLN A 285 -2.43 -23.50 8.78
C GLN A 285 -2.37 -23.01 7.32
N TYR A 286 -2.31 -21.70 7.07
CA TYR A 286 -2.24 -21.09 5.75
C TYR A 286 -0.84 -20.63 5.38
N ARG A 287 0.14 -20.93 6.22
CA ARG A 287 1.55 -20.61 6.00
C ARG A 287 2.01 -20.94 4.59
N GLY A 288 2.68 -19.99 3.94
CA GLY A 288 3.20 -20.13 2.58
C GLY A 288 2.16 -19.85 1.47
N SER A 289 0.93 -19.49 1.84
CA SER A 289 -0.08 -19.09 0.87
C SER A 289 0.28 -17.76 0.23
N ILE A 290 0.01 -17.64 -1.07
CA ILE A 290 0.10 -16.39 -1.81
C ILE A 290 -1.32 -15.84 -1.92
N TYR A 291 -1.49 -14.54 -1.67
CA TYR A 291 -2.73 -13.82 -1.84
C TYR A 291 -2.54 -12.70 -2.87
N VAL A 292 -3.56 -12.48 -3.69
CA VAL A 292 -3.63 -11.36 -4.64
C VAL A 292 -4.95 -10.65 -4.44
N CYS A 293 -4.91 -9.34 -4.21
CA CYS A 293 -6.10 -8.49 -4.02
C CYS A 293 -6.11 -7.40 -5.09
N TRP A 294 -7.29 -7.12 -5.69
CA TRP A 294 -7.47 -6.07 -6.71
C TRP A 294 -8.90 -5.55 -6.70
N ALA A 295 -9.17 -4.50 -7.48
CA ALA A 295 -10.52 -4.05 -7.79
C ALA A 295 -10.79 -4.25 -9.29
N ASP A 296 -12.02 -4.63 -9.65
CA ASP A 296 -12.46 -4.71 -11.04
C ASP A 296 -13.99 -4.60 -11.20
N LEU A 297 -14.44 -4.52 -12.46
CA LEU A 297 -15.83 -4.33 -12.88
C LEU A 297 -16.55 -5.66 -13.20
N LYS A 298 -16.15 -6.78 -12.59
CA LYS A 298 -16.72 -8.12 -12.87
C LYS A 298 -18.24 -8.17 -12.75
N ASN A 299 -18.82 -7.40 -11.86
CA ASN A 299 -20.25 -7.41 -11.58
C ASN A 299 -21.05 -6.31 -12.32
N GLY A 300 -20.39 -5.51 -13.16
CA GLY A 300 -21.02 -4.46 -13.97
C GLY A 300 -20.20 -3.18 -14.02
N GLU A 301 -20.45 -2.34 -15.04
CA GLU A 301 -19.71 -1.08 -15.26
C GLU A 301 -19.91 -0.06 -14.13
N ASP A 302 -21.03 -0.11 -13.43
CA ASP A 302 -21.38 0.73 -12.27
C ASP A 302 -21.21 -0.02 -10.93
N ASN A 303 -20.58 -1.19 -10.94
CA ASN A 303 -20.44 -2.09 -9.79
C ASN A 303 -19.01 -2.61 -9.66
N MET A 304 -18.13 -1.74 -9.19
CA MET A 304 -16.74 -2.09 -8.91
C MET A 304 -16.64 -2.76 -7.55
N ASP A 305 -16.04 -3.94 -7.50
CA ASP A 305 -15.84 -4.70 -6.27
C ASP A 305 -14.35 -4.94 -6.00
N VAL A 306 -14.03 -5.14 -4.71
CA VAL A 306 -12.72 -5.64 -4.27
C VAL A 306 -12.73 -7.16 -4.23
N TRP A 307 -11.75 -7.75 -4.86
CA TRP A 307 -11.57 -9.19 -5.00
C TRP A 307 -10.26 -9.67 -4.37
N ILE A 308 -10.25 -10.93 -3.97
CA ILE A 308 -9.04 -11.65 -3.58
C ILE A 308 -9.05 -13.04 -4.21
N MET A 309 -7.86 -13.56 -4.50
CA MET A 309 -7.62 -14.95 -4.81
C MET A 309 -6.38 -15.44 -4.06
N HIS A 310 -6.20 -16.76 -3.99
CA HIS A 310 -5.04 -17.32 -3.33
C HIS A 310 -4.49 -18.56 -4.04
N SER A 311 -3.21 -18.82 -3.84
CA SER A 311 -2.53 -20.07 -4.15
C SER A 311 -2.00 -20.71 -2.86
N ARG A 312 -2.08 -22.05 -2.76
CA ARG A 312 -1.58 -22.85 -1.63
C ARG A 312 -0.37 -23.72 -2.03
N ASP A 313 0.09 -23.59 -3.25
CA ASP A 313 1.07 -24.46 -3.89
C ASP A 313 2.10 -23.68 -4.70
N GLU A 314 2.55 -22.53 -4.17
CA GLU A 314 3.56 -21.67 -4.78
C GLU A 314 3.17 -21.14 -6.17
N GLY A 315 1.89 -20.81 -6.38
CA GLY A 315 1.38 -20.27 -7.65
C GLY A 315 1.22 -21.30 -8.76
N ARG A 316 1.21 -22.62 -8.46
CA ARG A 316 0.92 -23.65 -9.47
C ARG A 316 -0.56 -23.70 -9.82
N THR A 317 -1.41 -23.52 -8.81
CA THR A 317 -2.87 -23.41 -8.98
C THR A 317 -3.42 -22.25 -8.16
N TRP A 318 -4.53 -21.68 -8.62
CA TRP A 318 -5.17 -20.53 -8.02
C TRP A 318 -6.64 -20.80 -7.72
N SER A 319 -7.14 -20.24 -6.63
CA SER A 319 -8.56 -20.26 -6.30
C SER A 319 -9.38 -19.46 -7.30
N GLN A 320 -10.70 -19.65 -7.33
CA GLN A 320 -11.60 -18.66 -7.90
C GLN A 320 -11.49 -17.34 -7.14
N ARG A 321 -11.85 -16.22 -7.78
CA ARG A 321 -11.95 -14.92 -7.09
C ARG A 321 -13.01 -14.97 -6.00
N ILE A 322 -12.73 -14.35 -4.87
CA ILE A 322 -13.63 -14.23 -3.72
C ILE A 322 -13.91 -12.74 -3.51
N LYS A 323 -15.18 -12.36 -3.43
CA LYS A 323 -15.57 -10.97 -3.16
C LYS A 323 -15.26 -10.62 -1.71
N VAL A 324 -14.54 -9.53 -1.50
CA VAL A 324 -14.13 -9.02 -0.17
C VAL A 324 -15.26 -8.22 0.46
N ASN A 325 -15.78 -7.23 -0.27
CA ASN A 325 -16.87 -6.38 0.21
C ASN A 325 -18.19 -7.14 0.24
N GLN A 326 -18.99 -6.89 1.29
CA GLN A 326 -20.19 -7.68 1.62
C GLN A 326 -21.51 -7.02 1.17
N ASP A 327 -21.46 -5.94 0.39
CA ASP A 327 -22.63 -5.33 -0.20
C ASP A 327 -23.22 -6.17 -1.33
N THR A 328 -24.47 -5.88 -1.70
CA THR A 328 -25.21 -6.61 -2.74
C THR A 328 -25.68 -5.73 -3.89
N GLY A 329 -25.44 -4.42 -3.80
CA GLY A 329 -25.90 -3.44 -4.78
C GLY A 329 -24.79 -2.96 -5.73
N PRO A 330 -25.16 -2.32 -6.84
CA PRO A 330 -24.21 -1.68 -7.74
C PRO A 330 -23.64 -0.43 -7.06
N ARG A 331 -22.41 -0.48 -6.67
CA ARG A 331 -21.65 0.61 -6.03
C ARG A 331 -20.17 0.41 -6.28
N TYR A 332 -19.38 1.40 -5.94
CA TYR A 332 -17.94 1.42 -6.17
C TYR A 332 -17.18 1.11 -4.88
N GLN A 333 -16.34 0.05 -4.91
CA GLN A 333 -15.29 -0.23 -3.93
C GLN A 333 -13.97 -0.24 -4.69
N PHE A 334 -13.04 0.66 -4.34
CA PHE A 334 -11.87 0.95 -5.16
C PHE A 334 -10.62 1.26 -4.35
N LEU A 335 -9.47 1.23 -5.03
CA LEU A 335 -8.12 1.43 -4.51
C LEU A 335 -7.86 0.57 -3.26
N PRO A 336 -7.99 -0.77 -3.36
CA PRO A 336 -7.68 -1.65 -2.24
C PRO A 336 -6.18 -1.72 -1.99
N TRP A 337 -5.80 -1.91 -0.72
CA TRP A 337 -4.46 -2.31 -0.34
C TRP A 337 -4.52 -3.41 0.71
N MET A 338 -3.65 -4.42 0.59
CA MET A 338 -3.66 -5.61 1.45
C MET A 338 -2.37 -5.72 2.26
N SER A 339 -2.49 -6.22 3.48
CA SER A 339 -1.39 -6.68 4.32
C SER A 339 -1.76 -7.99 5.01
N VAL A 340 -0.79 -8.89 5.16
CA VAL A 340 -0.91 -10.11 5.96
C VAL A 340 -0.02 -9.95 7.19
N ASP A 341 -0.59 -10.05 8.38
CA ASP A 341 0.18 -9.97 9.62
C ASP A 341 1.07 -11.22 9.78
N PRO A 342 2.40 -11.07 9.78
CA PRO A 342 3.32 -12.20 9.85
C PRO A 342 3.25 -12.99 11.15
N ALA A 343 2.67 -12.44 12.22
CA ALA A 343 2.48 -13.14 13.48
C ALA A 343 1.22 -14.02 13.48
N THR A 344 0.13 -13.56 12.87
CA THR A 344 -1.18 -14.22 12.94
C THR A 344 -1.62 -14.87 11.64
N GLY A 345 -1.09 -14.41 10.49
CA GLY A 345 -1.57 -14.75 9.15
C GLY A 345 -2.95 -14.19 8.83
N TYR A 346 -3.44 -13.25 9.63
CA TYR A 346 -4.70 -12.58 9.32
C TYR A 346 -4.48 -11.58 8.17
N ILE A 347 -5.46 -11.54 7.27
CA ILE A 347 -5.45 -10.67 6.11
C ILE A 347 -6.24 -9.42 6.44
N TYR A 348 -5.68 -8.26 6.14
CA TYR A 348 -6.33 -6.96 6.29
C TYR A 348 -6.31 -6.24 4.95
N ILE A 349 -7.46 -5.70 4.52
CA ILE A 349 -7.61 -4.98 3.26
C ILE A 349 -8.31 -3.66 3.56
N VAL A 350 -7.67 -2.53 3.27
CA VAL A 350 -8.28 -1.20 3.27
C VAL A 350 -8.77 -0.87 1.86
N TYR A 351 -9.91 -0.20 1.74
CA TYR A 351 -10.44 0.28 0.47
C TYR A 351 -11.46 1.40 0.68
N TYR A 352 -11.72 2.17 -0.35
CA TYR A 352 -12.80 3.14 -0.42
C TYR A 352 -14.11 2.46 -0.77
N ASP A 353 -15.23 2.97 -0.21
CA ASP A 353 -16.53 2.33 -0.31
C ASP A 353 -17.66 3.35 -0.43
N ARG A 354 -18.53 3.17 -1.40
CA ARG A 354 -19.69 4.02 -1.66
C ARG A 354 -21.03 3.34 -1.43
N ARG A 355 -21.08 2.14 -0.84
CA ARG A 355 -22.33 1.38 -0.66
C ARG A 355 -23.40 2.13 0.11
N ASN A 356 -23.04 3.06 0.99
CA ASN A 356 -23.97 3.82 1.83
C ASN A 356 -24.40 5.17 1.22
N HIS A 357 -23.88 5.52 0.04
CA HIS A 357 -24.03 6.83 -0.57
C HIS A 357 -24.66 6.73 -1.96
N ALA A 358 -25.59 7.64 -2.26
CA ALA A 358 -26.19 7.74 -3.60
C ALA A 358 -25.40 8.65 -4.56
N ASP A 359 -24.45 9.40 -4.02
CA ASP A 359 -23.57 10.34 -4.71
C ASP A 359 -22.10 9.89 -4.67
N THR A 360 -21.18 10.81 -4.84
CA THR A 360 -19.72 10.53 -4.81
C THR A 360 -19.12 10.53 -3.40
N GLN A 361 -19.93 10.67 -2.34
CA GLN A 361 -19.44 10.51 -0.98
C GLN A 361 -18.84 9.11 -0.79
N THR A 362 -17.76 9.06 -0.06
CA THR A 362 -16.89 7.89 0.03
C THR A 362 -16.51 7.65 1.47
N ASP A 363 -16.71 6.43 1.94
CA ASP A 363 -16.25 5.93 3.24
C ASP A 363 -14.92 5.18 3.09
N VAL A 364 -14.25 4.91 4.22
CA VAL A 364 -13.11 4.01 4.28
C VAL A 364 -13.47 2.78 5.09
N VAL A 365 -13.19 1.61 4.53
CA VAL A 365 -13.47 0.31 5.14
C VAL A 365 -12.19 -0.49 5.29
N VAL A 366 -12.07 -1.25 6.38
CA VAL A 366 -11.07 -2.28 6.56
C VAL A 366 -11.77 -3.64 6.65
N ALA A 367 -11.47 -4.54 5.72
CA ALA A 367 -11.91 -5.92 5.77
C ALA A 367 -10.85 -6.81 6.39
N THR A 368 -11.26 -7.80 7.19
CA THR A 368 -10.38 -8.75 7.88
C THR A 368 -10.80 -10.18 7.58
N SER A 369 -9.86 -11.02 7.17
CA SER A 369 -10.03 -12.46 7.08
C SER A 369 -9.13 -13.18 8.09
N LYS A 370 -9.69 -14.19 8.77
CA LYS A 370 -8.98 -15.05 9.73
C LYS A 370 -8.93 -16.52 9.27
N ASP A 371 -9.44 -16.77 8.08
CA ASP A 371 -9.60 -18.12 7.51
C ASP A 371 -8.92 -18.25 6.14
N GLY A 372 -7.82 -17.51 5.96
CA GLY A 372 -6.98 -17.56 4.76
C GLY A 372 -7.65 -17.00 3.51
N GLY A 373 -8.45 -15.94 3.65
CA GLY A 373 -9.08 -15.24 2.54
C GLY A 373 -10.41 -15.85 2.08
N ASN A 374 -10.99 -16.82 2.81
CA ASN A 374 -12.26 -17.44 2.41
C ASN A 374 -13.48 -16.62 2.81
N THR A 375 -13.43 -15.93 3.96
CA THR A 375 -14.51 -15.05 4.42
C THR A 375 -13.93 -13.76 5.01
N PHE A 376 -14.72 -12.67 4.97
CA PHE A 376 -14.32 -11.36 5.46
C PHE A 376 -15.32 -10.78 6.44
N LYS A 377 -14.80 -10.04 7.43
CA LYS A 377 -15.57 -9.14 8.29
C LYS A 377 -15.11 -7.72 8.02
N GLU A 378 -16.06 -6.81 7.87
CA GLU A 378 -15.79 -5.42 7.54
C GLU A 378 -15.94 -4.51 8.75
N ILE A 379 -15.08 -3.51 8.82
CA ILE A 379 -15.08 -2.43 9.81
C ILE A 379 -15.17 -1.12 9.03
N LEU A 380 -16.31 -0.45 9.10
CA LEU A 380 -16.43 0.93 8.62
C LEU A 380 -15.66 1.84 9.57
N LEU A 381 -14.72 2.61 9.05
CA LEU A 381 -14.00 3.62 9.83
C LEU A 381 -14.89 4.84 10.01
N THR A 382 -15.80 4.79 10.99
CA THR A 382 -16.81 5.82 11.25
C THR A 382 -16.17 7.20 11.42
N GLY A 383 -16.61 8.18 10.62
CA GLY A 383 -16.05 9.52 10.58
C GLY A 383 -14.99 9.73 9.49
N SER A 384 -14.74 8.72 8.65
CA SER A 384 -13.83 8.83 7.51
C SER A 384 -14.48 9.34 6.23
N THR A 385 -15.80 9.56 6.23
CA THR A 385 -16.56 9.98 5.04
C THR A 385 -16.06 11.30 4.48
N PHE A 386 -15.85 11.34 3.17
CA PHE A 386 -15.44 12.54 2.43
C PHE A 386 -16.03 12.51 1.01
N THR A 387 -15.97 13.65 0.31
CA THR A 387 -16.30 13.72 -1.12
C THR A 387 -15.02 13.96 -1.90
N PRO A 388 -14.64 13.10 -2.86
CA PRO A 388 -13.44 13.29 -3.68
C PRO A 388 -13.45 14.63 -4.44
N PRO A 389 -12.27 15.18 -4.78
CA PRO A 389 -12.12 16.53 -5.29
C PRO A 389 -12.57 16.75 -6.75
N GLY A 390 -12.94 15.69 -7.48
CA GLY A 390 -13.15 15.72 -8.93
C GLY A 390 -11.85 15.54 -9.71
N ASN A 391 -11.92 15.78 -11.01
CA ASN A 391 -10.84 15.45 -11.95
C ASN A 391 -9.66 16.44 -11.94
N GLU A 392 -9.81 17.60 -11.30
CA GLU A 392 -8.81 18.66 -11.34
C GLU A 392 -7.70 18.50 -10.29
N VAL A 393 -7.93 17.65 -9.28
CA VAL A 393 -6.98 17.44 -8.18
C VAL A 393 -6.49 16.00 -8.21
N PHE A 394 -5.20 15.81 -8.31
CA PHE A 394 -4.60 14.48 -8.19
C PHE A 394 -4.80 13.93 -6.79
N PHE A 395 -5.61 12.87 -6.69
CA PHE A 395 -6.01 12.26 -5.42
C PHE A 395 -5.08 11.11 -5.00
N GLY A 396 -4.29 10.60 -5.94
CA GLY A 396 -3.37 9.48 -5.78
C GLY A 396 -3.90 8.17 -6.36
N ASP A 397 -2.99 7.25 -6.59
CA ASP A 397 -3.23 5.97 -7.25
C ASP A 397 -3.42 4.80 -6.26
N TYR A 398 -3.13 4.99 -4.99
CA TYR A 398 -3.21 3.93 -3.99
C TYR A 398 -3.44 4.47 -2.56
N ASN A 399 -3.89 3.57 -1.70
CA ASN A 399 -3.89 3.64 -0.25
C ASN A 399 -2.81 2.72 0.31
N GLY A 400 -2.73 2.60 1.64
CA GLY A 400 -1.85 1.65 2.28
C GLY A 400 -2.48 1.03 3.53
N ILE A 401 -2.02 -0.15 3.89
CA ILE A 401 -2.26 -0.77 5.20
C ILE A 401 -1.04 -1.60 5.58
N SER A 402 -0.62 -1.52 6.81
CA SER A 402 0.42 -2.38 7.36
C SER A 402 -0.09 -3.08 8.62
N ALA A 403 0.23 -4.35 8.75
CA ALA A 403 -0.13 -5.16 9.90
C ALA A 403 1.09 -5.94 10.40
N ALA A 404 1.42 -5.78 11.68
CA ALA A 404 2.47 -6.53 12.36
C ALA A 404 2.10 -6.72 13.82
N ASN A 405 2.21 -7.98 14.30
CA ASN A 405 1.96 -8.36 15.70
C ASN A 405 0.58 -7.91 16.23
N GLY A 406 -0.45 -7.93 15.38
CA GLY A 406 -1.81 -7.49 15.71
C GLY A 406 -1.99 -5.97 15.75
N ILE A 407 -0.97 -5.20 15.40
CA ILE A 407 -1.06 -3.76 15.16
C ILE A 407 -1.44 -3.54 13.69
N ILE A 408 -2.58 -2.89 13.46
CA ILE A 408 -3.12 -2.66 12.13
C ILE A 408 -3.19 -1.16 11.90
N ARG A 409 -2.56 -0.67 10.86
CA ARG A 409 -2.51 0.76 10.51
C ARG A 409 -2.86 0.95 9.03
N PRO A 410 -4.13 1.20 8.70
CA PRO A 410 -4.50 1.70 7.40
C PRO A 410 -4.04 3.16 7.26
N ILE A 411 -3.71 3.55 6.04
CA ILE A 411 -3.41 4.93 5.69
C ILE A 411 -4.10 5.27 4.37
N TRP A 412 -4.72 6.44 4.29
CA TRP A 412 -5.50 6.83 3.11
C TRP A 412 -5.49 8.34 2.88
N THR A 413 -5.73 8.73 1.64
CA THR A 413 -6.00 10.12 1.25
C THR A 413 -7.45 10.48 1.53
N SER A 414 -7.70 11.69 2.00
CA SER A 414 -9.02 12.27 2.19
C SER A 414 -9.07 13.70 1.65
N TYR A 415 -10.27 14.24 1.44
CA TYR A 415 -10.46 15.58 0.93
C TYR A 415 -11.59 16.28 1.67
N ALA A 416 -11.29 17.42 2.25
CA ALA A 416 -12.27 18.27 2.92
C ALA A 416 -11.82 19.73 2.85
N ASP A 417 -12.77 20.68 2.83
CA ASP A 417 -12.50 22.11 2.80
C ASP A 417 -11.48 22.53 1.71
N LYS A 418 -11.57 21.89 0.53
CA LYS A 418 -10.67 22.07 -0.63
C LYS A 418 -9.20 21.72 -0.34
N LYS A 419 -8.96 20.84 0.62
CA LYS A 419 -7.62 20.38 1.00
C LYS A 419 -7.54 18.87 0.96
N LEU A 420 -6.44 18.37 0.40
CA LEU A 420 -6.01 16.99 0.58
C LEU A 420 -5.47 16.78 1.99
N SER A 421 -5.73 15.64 2.56
CA SER A 421 -5.17 15.22 3.84
C SER A 421 -4.93 13.72 3.87
N VAL A 422 -3.97 13.30 4.69
CA VAL A 422 -3.64 11.90 4.92
C VAL A 422 -4.04 11.52 6.34
N TRP A 423 -4.70 10.40 6.47
CA TRP A 423 -5.24 9.89 7.71
C TRP A 423 -4.80 8.46 7.96
N THR A 424 -4.79 8.08 9.24
CA THR A 424 -4.67 6.68 9.69
C THR A 424 -5.73 6.39 10.75
N ALA A 425 -5.85 5.11 11.12
CA ALA A 425 -6.72 4.68 12.21
C ALA A 425 -6.03 3.71 13.15
N ILE A 426 -6.30 3.84 14.43
CA ILE A 426 -6.04 2.81 15.43
C ILE A 426 -7.32 1.98 15.56
N ILE A 427 -7.22 0.69 15.25
CA ILE A 427 -8.34 -0.25 15.29
C ILE A 427 -8.12 -1.22 16.44
N ASN A 428 -9.02 -1.19 17.42
CA ASN A 428 -9.04 -2.15 18.50
C ASN A 428 -10.15 -3.18 18.22
N GLU A 429 -9.82 -4.30 17.62
CA GLU A 429 -10.79 -5.34 17.25
C GLU A 429 -11.64 -5.83 18.44
N LYS A 430 -11.08 -5.87 19.66
CA LYS A 430 -11.81 -6.31 20.86
C LYS A 430 -12.90 -5.31 21.27
N GLY A 431 -12.75 -4.04 20.93
CA GLY A 431 -13.71 -2.96 21.21
C GLY A 431 -14.74 -2.73 20.11
N VAL A 432 -14.54 -3.27 18.92
CA VAL A 432 -15.48 -3.13 17.80
C VAL A 432 -16.71 -3.99 18.10
N LYS A 433 -17.72 -3.41 18.76
CA LYS A 433 -19.08 -3.97 18.72
C LYS A 433 -19.43 -4.07 17.24
N LYS A 434 -20.01 -5.22 16.81
CA LYS A 434 -20.48 -5.45 15.43
C LYS A 434 -21.20 -4.21 14.90
N ASN A 435 -20.47 -3.25 14.38
CA ASN A 435 -21.02 -2.27 13.47
C ASN A 435 -21.20 -3.01 12.15
N ILE A 436 -22.27 -3.80 12.12
CA ILE A 436 -22.77 -4.42 10.90
C ILE A 436 -23.07 -3.22 10.01
N VAL A 437 -22.34 -3.09 8.90
CA VAL A 437 -22.71 -2.22 7.80
C VAL A 437 -24.19 -2.51 7.53
N ALA A 438 -25.06 -1.50 7.72
CA ALA A 438 -26.49 -1.69 7.61
C ALA A 438 -26.77 -2.24 6.22
N LYS A 439 -27.41 -3.42 6.16
CA LYS A 439 -27.95 -3.93 4.91
C LYS A 439 -28.81 -2.82 4.34
N ALA A 440 -28.50 -2.34 3.15
CA ALA A 440 -29.34 -1.41 2.43
C ALA A 440 -30.75 -2.01 2.42
N LYS A 441 -31.70 -1.33 3.02
CA LYS A 441 -33.10 -1.73 2.92
C LYS A 441 -33.49 -1.56 1.46
N SER A 442 -33.89 -2.67 0.86
CA SER A 442 -34.49 -2.78 -0.47
C SER A 442 -35.66 -1.83 -0.68
#